data_638f01fcd0c420fbd56726771493ac6d
#
_entry.id   638f01fcd0c420fbd56726771493ac6d
#
_cell.length_a   1.000
_cell.length_b   1.000
_cell.length_c   1.000
_cell.angle_alpha   90.00
_cell.angle_beta   90.00
_cell.angle_gamma   90.00
#
_symmetry.space_group_name_H-M   'P 1'
#
loop_
_entity.id
_entity.type
_entity.pdbx_description
1 polymer ?
#
loop_
_entity_poly.entity_id
_entity_poly.type
_entity_poly.pdbx_seq_one_letter_code
_entity_poly.pdbx_strand_id
1 'polypeptide(L)'
;MYDRGTLGTVFLIVTLCFLDSPLGVLKEANRILAPSGKIVLGLVLKESPWGRFYQQKKDEGHRFYKFATFYSHDEVVKLLVQAGFVTERIISTLFQKPDEVEKVEIPREGYFPDAGFTIIIAGKKD
;
A
#
# COMPACT_ATOMS: atom_id res chain seq x y z
N MET A 1 13.10 6.76 19.80
CA MET A 1 13.62 5.81 18.80
C MET A 1 13.38 4.38 19.27
N TYR A 2 12.94 3.53 18.39
CA TYR A 2 12.67 2.13 18.70
C TYR A 2 13.91 1.27 18.52
N ASP A 3 14.13 0.35 19.42
CA ASP A 3 15.17 -0.65 19.27
C ASP A 3 14.80 -1.67 18.21
N ARG A 4 15.83 -2.33 17.68
CA ARG A 4 15.65 -3.35 16.65
C ARG A 4 14.77 -4.50 17.15
N GLY A 5 13.74 -4.86 16.39
CA GLY A 5 12.92 -6.03 16.65
C GLY A 5 11.94 -5.89 17.81
N THR A 6 11.51 -4.66 18.13
CA THR A 6 10.62 -4.42 19.27
C THR A 6 9.15 -4.21 18.91
N LEU A 7 8.84 -3.80 17.67
CA LEU A 7 7.47 -3.49 17.28
C LEU A 7 6.73 -4.70 16.74
N GLY A 8 5.44 -4.81 17.08
CA GLY A 8 4.57 -5.88 16.59
C GLY A 8 3.98 -5.60 15.22
N THR A 9 3.61 -4.34 14.95
CA THR A 9 2.95 -3.96 13.70
C THR A 9 3.34 -2.55 13.30
N VAL A 10 3.55 -2.35 12.00
CA VAL A 10 3.74 -1.05 11.39
C VAL A 10 2.66 -0.86 10.34
N PHE A 11 1.97 0.28 10.38
CA PHE A 11 0.92 0.64 9.41
C PHE A 11 1.41 1.77 8.52
N LEU A 12 1.28 1.60 7.21
CA LEU A 12 1.51 2.66 6.21
C LEU A 12 0.25 2.77 5.36
N ILE A 13 -0.65 3.68 5.75
CA ILE A 13 -1.96 3.84 5.09
C ILE A 13 -1.91 5.06 4.18
N VAL A 14 -2.04 4.83 2.86
CA VAL A 14 -1.98 5.85 1.80
C VAL A 14 -0.69 6.69 1.89
N THR A 15 0.36 6.12 2.45
CA THR A 15 1.62 6.84 2.73
C THR A 15 2.66 6.59 1.65
N LEU A 16 2.72 5.36 1.12
CA LEU A 16 3.79 4.92 0.23
C LEU A 16 3.94 5.82 -1.00
N CYS A 17 2.83 6.29 -1.55
CA CYS A 17 2.83 7.14 -2.75
C CYS A 17 3.45 8.53 -2.54
N PHE A 18 3.61 8.95 -1.30
CA PHE A 18 4.20 10.26 -0.96
C PHE A 18 5.63 10.16 -0.43
N LEU A 19 6.21 8.97 -0.38
CA LEU A 19 7.56 8.79 0.13
C LEU A 19 8.61 8.97 -0.98
N ASP A 20 9.68 9.69 -0.68
CA ASP A 20 10.81 9.85 -1.61
C ASP A 20 11.58 8.55 -1.79
N SER A 21 11.69 7.76 -0.72
CA SER A 21 12.40 6.48 -0.74
C SER A 21 11.54 5.40 -0.07
N PRO A 22 10.56 4.85 -0.78
CA PRO A 22 9.71 3.81 -0.20
C PRO A 22 10.49 2.58 0.23
N LEU A 23 11.49 2.16 -0.55
CA LEU A 23 12.32 1.02 -0.18
C LEU A 23 13.07 1.26 1.13
N GLY A 24 13.62 2.46 1.32
CA GLY A 24 14.33 2.82 2.55
C GLY A 24 13.42 2.76 3.77
N VAL A 25 12.20 3.27 3.66
CA VAL A 25 11.20 3.23 4.74
C VAL A 25 10.79 1.79 5.04
N LEU A 26 10.57 0.97 4.01
CA LEU A 26 10.22 -0.44 4.20
C LEU A 26 11.35 -1.23 4.87
N LYS A 27 12.60 -0.96 4.51
CA LYS A 27 13.76 -1.60 5.17
C LYS A 27 13.85 -1.20 6.64
N GLU A 28 13.60 0.07 6.95
CA GLU A 28 13.59 0.54 8.33
C GLU A 28 12.45 -0.09 9.13
N ALA A 29 11.27 -0.21 8.53
CA ALA A 29 10.13 -0.89 9.14
C ALA A 29 10.50 -2.35 9.46
N ASN A 30 11.18 -3.03 8.53
CA ASN A 30 11.64 -4.40 8.76
C ASN A 30 12.59 -4.47 9.95
N ARG A 31 13.53 -3.52 10.05
CA ARG A 31 14.52 -3.48 11.12
C ARG A 31 13.88 -3.38 12.51
N ILE A 32 12.85 -2.53 12.64
CA ILE A 32 12.23 -2.27 13.96
C ILE A 32 11.15 -3.28 14.33
N LEU A 33 10.66 -4.08 13.38
CA LEU A 33 9.65 -5.11 13.66
C LEU A 33 10.27 -6.31 14.37
N ALA A 34 9.53 -6.86 15.34
CA ALA A 34 9.84 -8.15 15.95
C ALA A 34 9.80 -9.25 14.89
N PRO A 35 10.46 -10.41 15.10
CA PRO A 35 10.47 -11.50 14.11
C PRO A 35 9.08 -11.94 13.68
N SER A 36 8.08 -11.89 14.56
CA SER A 36 6.68 -12.22 14.24
C SER A 36 5.87 -10.99 13.82
N GLY A 37 6.54 -9.83 13.69
CA GLY A 37 5.86 -8.57 13.36
C GLY A 37 5.32 -8.53 11.96
N LYS A 38 4.35 -7.63 11.74
CA LYS A 38 3.68 -7.46 10.45
C LYS A 38 3.73 -6.01 10.01
N ILE A 39 3.82 -5.81 8.70
CA ILE A 39 3.58 -4.51 8.09
C ILE A 39 2.23 -4.57 7.37
N VAL A 40 1.45 -3.50 7.52
CA VAL A 40 0.14 -3.36 6.87
C VAL A 40 0.19 -2.15 5.97
N LEU A 41 0.05 -2.37 4.67
CA LEU A 41 0.02 -1.31 3.67
C LEU A 41 -1.42 -1.10 3.20
N GLY A 42 -1.88 0.14 3.21
CA GLY A 42 -3.15 0.52 2.59
C GLY A 42 -2.88 1.37 1.37
N LEU A 43 -3.35 0.95 0.22
CA LEU A 43 -2.91 1.51 -1.07
C LEU A 43 -4.08 1.73 -2.03
N VAL A 44 -3.96 2.80 -2.82
CA VAL A 44 -4.71 2.95 -4.07
C VAL A 44 -3.73 2.57 -5.17
N LEU A 45 -3.94 1.41 -5.79
CA LEU A 45 -3.00 0.88 -6.78
C LEU A 45 -3.13 1.60 -8.12
N LYS A 46 -2.00 1.71 -8.82
CA LYS A 46 -1.87 2.42 -10.10
C LYS A 46 -2.89 1.94 -11.14
N GLU A 47 -3.11 0.63 -11.21
CA GLU A 47 -3.99 0.01 -12.22
C GLU A 47 -5.47 0.09 -11.88
N SER A 48 -5.85 0.48 -10.66
CA SER A 48 -7.25 0.55 -10.26
C SER A 48 -7.97 1.76 -10.87
N PRO A 49 -9.32 1.74 -10.96
CA PRO A 49 -10.07 2.92 -11.41
C PRO A 49 -9.80 4.15 -10.55
N TRP A 50 -9.66 3.98 -9.23
CA TRP A 50 -9.32 5.08 -8.33
C TRP A 50 -7.89 5.57 -8.55
N GLY A 51 -6.95 4.66 -8.82
CA GLY A 51 -5.57 5.01 -9.15
C GLY A 51 -5.52 5.84 -10.44
N ARG A 52 -6.25 5.42 -11.46
CA ARG A 52 -6.34 6.17 -12.72
C ARG A 52 -6.96 7.55 -12.52
N PHE A 53 -8.00 7.64 -11.70
CA PHE A 53 -8.64 8.89 -11.35
C PHE A 53 -7.66 9.87 -10.70
N TYR A 54 -6.90 9.41 -9.70
CA TYR A 54 -5.92 10.27 -9.03
C TYR A 54 -4.73 10.63 -9.91
N GLN A 55 -4.29 9.73 -10.80
CA GLN A 55 -3.23 10.04 -11.76
C GLN A 55 -3.68 11.11 -12.75
N GLN A 56 -4.94 11.08 -13.15
CA GLN A 56 -5.52 12.16 -13.99
C GLN A 56 -5.48 13.48 -13.24
N LYS A 57 -5.84 13.51 -11.96
CA LYS A 57 -5.74 14.72 -11.12
C LYS A 57 -4.31 15.22 -11.05
N LYS A 58 -3.34 14.32 -10.93
CA LYS A 58 -1.93 14.65 -10.93
C LYS A 58 -1.51 15.31 -12.24
N ASP A 59 -1.91 14.73 -13.37
CA ASP A 59 -1.60 15.23 -14.70
C ASP A 59 -2.23 16.61 -14.97
N GLU A 60 -3.37 16.89 -14.35
CA GLU A 60 -4.03 18.18 -14.39
C GLU A 60 -3.36 19.21 -13.46
N GLY A 61 -2.28 18.84 -12.75
CA GLY A 61 -1.55 19.72 -11.85
C GLY A 61 -2.21 19.90 -10.49
N HIS A 62 -3.02 18.93 -10.04
CA HIS A 62 -3.69 19.01 -8.74
C HIS A 62 -2.69 19.16 -7.60
N ARG A 63 -2.95 20.13 -6.72
CA ARG A 63 -2.03 20.55 -5.66
C ARG A 63 -1.51 19.39 -4.78
N PHE A 64 -2.38 18.47 -4.39
CA PHE A 64 -2.01 17.37 -3.50
C PHE A 64 -1.36 16.20 -4.23
N TYR A 65 -1.77 15.92 -5.47
CA TYR A 65 -1.37 14.70 -6.17
C TYR A 65 -0.16 14.88 -7.06
N LYS A 66 0.28 16.12 -7.32
CA LYS A 66 1.41 16.36 -8.21
C LYS A 66 2.72 15.72 -7.73
N PHE A 67 2.87 15.48 -6.44
CA PHE A 67 4.04 14.83 -5.84
C PHE A 67 3.84 13.35 -5.55
N ALA A 68 2.64 12.82 -5.81
CA ALA A 68 2.34 11.42 -5.54
C ALA A 68 2.93 10.53 -6.63
N THR A 69 3.46 9.38 -6.23
CA THR A 69 3.86 8.31 -7.14
C THR A 69 2.97 7.11 -6.88
N PHE A 70 2.22 6.68 -7.88
CA PHE A 70 1.34 5.53 -7.74
C PHE A 70 2.05 4.26 -8.19
N TYR A 71 1.95 3.22 -7.38
CA TYR A 71 2.60 1.93 -7.62
C TYR A 71 1.57 0.89 -8.01
N SER A 72 1.97 -0.01 -8.90
CA SER A 72 1.16 -1.18 -9.24
C SER A 72 1.30 -2.23 -8.14
N HIS A 73 0.40 -3.22 -8.15
CA HIS A 73 0.49 -4.37 -7.27
C HIS A 73 1.88 -5.03 -7.36
N ASP A 74 2.34 -5.29 -8.59
CA ASP A 74 3.62 -5.97 -8.80
C ASP A 74 4.80 -5.16 -8.29
N GLU A 75 4.75 -3.82 -8.48
CA GLU A 75 5.80 -2.93 -7.97
C GLU A 75 5.86 -2.96 -6.44
N VAL A 76 4.70 -2.95 -5.77
CA VAL A 76 4.64 -2.98 -4.30
C VAL A 76 5.15 -4.32 -3.77
N VAL A 77 4.72 -5.43 -4.36
CA VAL A 77 5.20 -6.77 -3.96
C VAL A 77 6.72 -6.87 -4.12
N LYS A 78 7.25 -6.32 -5.20
CA LYS A 78 8.69 -6.30 -5.46
C LYS A 78 9.44 -5.49 -4.40
N LEU A 79 8.92 -4.31 -4.03
CA LEU A 79 9.50 -3.49 -2.97
C LEU A 79 9.51 -4.24 -1.63
N LEU A 80 8.42 -4.93 -1.30
CA LEU A 80 8.33 -5.72 -0.07
C LEU A 80 9.38 -6.83 -0.05
N VAL A 81 9.54 -7.55 -1.14
CA VAL A 81 10.57 -8.62 -1.25
C VAL A 81 11.96 -8.02 -1.06
N GLN A 82 12.26 -6.91 -1.70
CA GLN A 82 13.55 -6.23 -1.58
C GLN A 82 13.82 -5.75 -0.16
N ALA A 83 12.77 -5.42 0.59
CA ALA A 83 12.89 -4.97 1.97
C ALA A 83 12.90 -6.13 2.99
N GLY A 84 12.83 -7.37 2.52
CA GLY A 84 12.89 -8.54 3.38
C GLY A 84 11.55 -8.98 3.94
N PHE A 85 10.47 -8.72 3.22
CA PHE A 85 9.11 -9.13 3.61
C PHE A 85 8.56 -10.21 2.69
N VAL A 86 7.61 -10.98 3.23
CA VAL A 86 6.81 -11.93 2.48
C VAL A 86 5.35 -11.53 2.61
N THR A 87 4.66 -11.35 1.49
CA THR A 87 3.24 -11.05 1.48
C THR A 87 2.44 -12.23 2.00
N GLU A 88 1.59 -12.00 2.99
CA GLU A 88 0.79 -13.05 3.63
C GLU A 88 -0.68 -12.98 3.24
N ARG A 89 -1.25 -11.76 3.19
CA ARG A 89 -2.66 -11.57 2.84
C ARG A 89 -2.82 -10.29 2.04
N ILE A 90 -3.80 -10.33 1.13
CA ILE A 90 -4.23 -9.16 0.38
C ILE A 90 -5.75 -9.07 0.55
N ILE A 91 -6.25 -7.87 0.88
CA ILE A 91 -7.67 -7.61 1.05
C ILE A 91 -8.02 -6.43 0.16
N SER A 92 -9.07 -6.60 -0.65
CA SER A 92 -9.48 -5.61 -1.62
C SER A 92 -10.89 -5.12 -1.33
N THR A 93 -11.12 -3.83 -1.54
CA THR A 93 -12.45 -3.23 -1.35
C THR A 93 -12.59 -2.02 -2.27
N LEU A 94 -13.74 -1.33 -2.17
CA LEU A 94 -14.04 -0.13 -2.95
C LEU A 94 -14.06 -0.44 -4.46
N PHE A 95 -14.98 -1.34 -4.85
CA PHE A 95 -15.17 -1.73 -6.25
C PHE A 95 -16.01 -0.73 -7.03
N GLN A 96 -16.65 0.21 -6.35
CA GLN A 96 -17.41 1.28 -6.98
C GLN A 96 -16.46 2.34 -7.54
N LYS A 97 -16.83 2.92 -8.68
CA LYS A 97 -16.01 3.96 -9.31
C LYS A 97 -16.04 5.26 -8.49
N PRO A 98 -15.03 6.16 -8.66
CA PRO A 98 -14.92 7.37 -7.83
C PRO A 98 -16.15 8.26 -7.77
N ASP A 99 -16.94 8.34 -8.85
CA ASP A 99 -18.13 9.16 -8.92
C ASP A 99 -19.44 8.38 -8.71
N GLU A 100 -19.33 7.10 -8.35
CA GLU A 100 -20.47 6.17 -8.25
C GLU A 100 -20.56 5.47 -6.90
N VAL A 101 -19.97 6.05 -5.85
CA VAL A 101 -19.99 5.42 -4.52
C VAL A 101 -21.34 5.69 -3.86
N GLU A 102 -22.15 4.65 -3.71
CA GLU A 102 -23.54 4.75 -3.22
C GLU A 102 -23.83 3.83 -2.03
N LYS A 103 -23.00 2.82 -1.79
CA LYS A 103 -23.31 1.78 -0.78
C LYS A 103 -22.05 1.27 -0.10
N VAL A 104 -22.26 0.68 1.08
CA VAL A 104 -21.19 0.00 1.82
C VAL A 104 -20.85 -1.31 1.11
N GLU A 105 -19.56 -1.61 0.98
CA GLU A 105 -19.07 -2.81 0.33
C GLU A 105 -18.40 -3.74 1.34
N ILE A 106 -18.56 -5.05 1.10
CA ILE A 106 -17.86 -6.07 1.88
C ILE A 106 -16.49 -6.29 1.25
N PRO A 107 -15.39 -6.18 2.02
CA PRO A 107 -14.05 -6.45 1.49
C PRO A 107 -13.92 -7.90 1.01
N ARG A 108 -13.10 -8.11 -0.02
CA ARG A 108 -12.80 -9.44 -0.56
C ARG A 108 -11.35 -9.78 -0.34
N GLU A 109 -11.07 -11.00 0.04
CA GLU A 109 -9.69 -11.45 0.14
C GLU A 109 -9.12 -11.75 -1.25
N GLY A 110 -7.88 -11.30 -1.48
CA GLY A 110 -7.18 -11.46 -2.73
C GLY A 110 -6.94 -10.14 -3.45
N TYR A 111 -6.18 -10.22 -4.53
CA TYR A 111 -5.89 -9.08 -5.38
C TYR A 111 -6.93 -8.99 -6.49
N PHE A 112 -7.51 -7.80 -6.65
CA PHE A 112 -8.45 -7.48 -7.72
C PHE A 112 -8.03 -6.16 -8.36
N PRO A 113 -7.72 -6.15 -9.66
CA PRO A 113 -7.25 -4.92 -10.33
C PRO A 113 -8.25 -3.76 -10.29
N ASP A 114 -9.54 -4.06 -10.16
CA ASP A 114 -10.60 -3.04 -10.12
C ASP A 114 -10.92 -2.56 -8.70
N ALA A 115 -10.23 -3.07 -7.68
CA ALA A 115 -10.41 -2.59 -6.31
C ALA A 115 -9.80 -1.21 -6.12
N GLY A 116 -10.58 -0.27 -5.61
CA GLY A 116 -10.12 1.10 -5.38
C GLY A 116 -9.18 1.22 -4.19
N PHE A 117 -9.26 0.30 -3.24
CA PHE A 117 -8.37 0.29 -2.07
C PHE A 117 -7.92 -1.13 -1.79
N THR A 118 -6.63 -1.31 -1.61
CA THR A 118 -6.03 -2.63 -1.38
C THR A 118 -5.18 -2.59 -0.11
N ILE A 119 -5.38 -3.58 0.75
CA ILE A 119 -4.60 -3.75 1.97
C ILE A 119 -3.68 -4.95 1.76
N ILE A 120 -2.37 -4.75 1.95
CA ILE A 120 -1.38 -5.81 1.86
C ILE A 120 -0.77 -6.02 3.23
N ILE A 121 -0.84 -7.24 3.73
CA ILE A 121 -0.24 -7.63 5.01
C ILE A 121 0.95 -8.52 4.71
N ALA A 122 2.12 -8.14 5.22
CA ALA A 122 3.35 -8.87 4.99
C ALA A 122 4.09 -9.09 6.32
N GLY A 123 4.78 -10.22 6.41
CA GLY A 123 5.61 -10.55 7.55
C GLY A 123 7.08 -10.52 7.18
N LYS A 124 7.95 -10.48 8.20
CA LYS A 124 9.39 -10.55 7.97
C LYS A 124 9.77 -11.91 7.41
N LYS A 125 10.63 -11.90 6.42
CA LYS A 125 11.21 -13.12 5.89
C LYS A 125 12.18 -13.71 6.92
N ASP A 126 12.07 -14.99 7.14
CA ASP A 126 12.98 -15.73 8.03
C ASP A 126 14.40 -15.83 7.47
#